data_9fa81d24148f621ba2a115dd9517e68c
#
_entry.id   9fa81d24148f621ba2a115dd9517e68c
#
_cell.length_a   1.000
_cell.length_b   1.000
_cell.length_c   1.000
_cell.angle_alpha   90.00
_cell.angle_beta   90.00
_cell.angle_gamma   90.00
#
_symmetry.space_group_name_H-M   'P 1'
#
loop_
_entity.id
_entity.type
_entity.pdbx_description
1 polymer ?
#
loop_
_entity_poly.entity_id
_entity_poly.type
_entity_poly.pdbx_seq_one_letter_code
_entity_poly.pdbx_strand_id
1 'polypeptide(L)'
;MAISDNNTGVHVLLISYPSQGHINPLLQLGKRLAAHPGVRCTLAVTRFVLAHSNTPSTGAVHVVAFSDGCDLRGYDEAGDEATFLARLESSGSATLDALLVAEAALGRPVRAVVYDSFLTWVPRVARRRGAACAAFFTQACAVNVAFAHAWAGRVELPVVEGTTGNKALLPGLPEAGLEPGDFPTFLTKPDGGCRAYLDLVLQQCRGFEEADHVLINSFYELEPKEAEYMASQWGAKTVGPTVPSAYLDNRLPDDVSYGFHLYTPMTAESKAWLDARPANSVVYVSFGSLATPSAHQMADVADGLRNSGKPFLWVVRASETPKLPQGFTDEVKGGRGLVVTWSPQLEVLAHPAVGCFVTHCGWNSTMEALGIGVPMIAMPQWSDQPTNAKYIQDFWRVGVKLRPDAEGVVRKEEVERCVREVMEGELSEEYRKNATSFSDKAKKAMSEGGSSDSNIVEFLAKIRLNE
;
A
#
# COMPACT_ATOMS: atom_id res chain seq x y z
N MET A 1 -20.25 -25.57 41.29
CA MET A 1 -20.18 -25.91 39.87
C MET A 1 -19.53 -24.73 39.15
N ALA A 2 -18.25 -24.84 38.83
CA ALA A 2 -17.56 -23.83 38.05
C ALA A 2 -18.01 -23.99 36.60
N ILE A 3 -18.66 -22.96 36.09
CA ILE A 3 -18.97 -22.83 34.66
C ILE A 3 -17.60 -22.64 33.99
N SER A 4 -17.12 -23.68 33.32
CA SER A 4 -15.98 -23.55 32.43
C SER A 4 -16.43 -22.62 31.27
N ASP A 5 -16.04 -21.35 31.34
CA ASP A 5 -16.04 -20.50 30.18
C ASP A 5 -15.07 -21.12 29.14
N ASN A 6 -15.61 -22.03 28.32
CA ASN A 6 -14.98 -22.39 27.06
C ASN A 6 -15.01 -21.13 26.17
N ASN A 7 -14.11 -20.20 26.46
CA ASN A 7 -13.85 -19.08 25.60
C ASN A 7 -13.11 -19.61 24.36
N THR A 8 -13.86 -20.16 23.40
CA THR A 8 -13.38 -20.59 22.08
C THR A 8 -13.05 -19.35 21.22
N GLY A 9 -12.12 -18.55 21.72
CA GLY A 9 -11.63 -17.38 20.99
C GLY A 9 -10.83 -17.80 19.78
N VAL A 10 -11.10 -17.18 18.62
CA VAL A 10 -10.32 -17.37 17.38
C VAL A 10 -9.01 -16.60 17.47
N HIS A 11 -7.88 -17.28 17.36
CA HIS A 11 -6.57 -16.66 17.26
C HIS A 11 -6.12 -16.57 15.80
N VAL A 12 -5.97 -15.34 15.29
CA VAL A 12 -5.46 -15.03 13.95
C VAL A 12 -4.04 -14.49 14.09
N LEU A 13 -3.07 -15.13 13.44
CA LEU A 13 -1.72 -14.63 13.29
C LEU A 13 -1.60 -13.91 11.94
N LEU A 14 -1.11 -12.68 11.96
CA LEU A 14 -0.76 -11.95 10.75
C LEU A 14 0.78 -11.94 10.61
N ILE A 15 1.32 -12.19 9.43
CA ILE A 15 2.77 -12.16 9.18
C ILE A 15 3.09 -11.32 7.95
N SER A 16 3.96 -10.32 8.13
CA SER A 16 4.24 -9.30 7.12
C SER A 16 5.61 -9.47 6.48
N TYR A 17 5.70 -9.13 5.20
CA TYR A 17 6.96 -8.77 4.56
C TYR A 17 7.54 -7.53 5.27
N PRO A 18 8.87 -7.44 5.51
CA PRO A 18 9.47 -6.44 6.40
C PRO A 18 9.63 -5.06 5.76
N SER A 19 8.56 -4.50 5.25
CA SER A 19 8.53 -3.10 4.79
C SER A 19 7.28 -2.39 5.31
N GLN A 20 7.37 -1.08 5.50
CA GLN A 20 6.27 -0.29 6.05
C GLN A 20 5.01 -0.39 5.20
N GLY A 21 5.18 -0.46 3.87
CA GLY A 21 4.08 -0.60 2.90
C GLY A 21 3.30 -1.90 3.02
N HIS A 22 3.87 -2.92 3.66
CA HIS A 22 3.25 -4.22 3.91
C HIS A 22 2.78 -4.39 5.36
N ILE A 23 3.55 -3.87 6.32
CA ILE A 23 3.23 -3.95 7.75
C ILE A 23 1.96 -3.17 8.08
N ASN A 24 1.86 -1.92 7.60
CA ASN A 24 0.75 -1.04 7.92
C ASN A 24 -0.61 -1.61 7.47
N PRO A 25 -0.78 -2.09 6.22
CA PRO A 25 -2.03 -2.71 5.79
C PRO A 25 -2.43 -3.92 6.61
N LEU A 26 -1.47 -4.81 6.92
CA LEU A 26 -1.74 -5.99 7.75
C LEU A 26 -2.11 -5.63 9.20
N LEU A 27 -1.44 -4.63 9.78
CA LEU A 27 -1.78 -4.13 11.10
C LEU A 27 -3.20 -3.56 11.13
N GLN A 28 -3.59 -2.78 10.11
CA GLN A 28 -4.94 -2.22 10.03
C GLN A 28 -6.00 -3.30 9.86
N LEU A 29 -5.76 -4.32 9.03
CA LEU A 29 -6.62 -5.50 8.97
C LEU A 29 -6.70 -6.18 10.34
N GLY A 30 -5.57 -6.36 11.02
CA GLY A 30 -5.51 -6.93 12.36
C GLY A 30 -6.34 -6.17 13.40
N LYS A 31 -6.31 -4.83 13.39
CA LYS A 31 -7.15 -3.99 14.25
C LYS A 31 -8.63 -4.20 13.97
N ARG A 32 -9.03 -4.29 12.69
CA ARG A 32 -10.41 -4.58 12.30
C ARG A 32 -10.85 -5.97 12.77
N LEU A 33 -10.03 -7.00 12.57
CA LEU A 33 -10.31 -8.36 13.04
C LEU A 33 -10.43 -8.41 14.57
N ALA A 34 -9.49 -7.77 15.28
CA ALA A 34 -9.46 -7.76 16.75
C ALA A 34 -10.65 -7.01 17.39
N ALA A 35 -11.34 -6.16 16.64
CA ALA A 35 -12.55 -5.48 17.09
C ALA A 35 -13.77 -6.42 17.22
N HIS A 36 -13.71 -7.61 16.61
CA HIS A 36 -14.79 -8.58 16.72
C HIS A 36 -14.67 -9.39 18.03
N PRO A 37 -15.80 -9.62 18.73
CA PRO A 37 -15.79 -10.38 20.00
C PRO A 37 -15.16 -11.76 19.84
N GLY A 38 -14.30 -12.12 20.79
CA GLY A 38 -13.62 -13.43 20.82
C GLY A 38 -12.52 -13.61 19.76
N VAL A 39 -12.09 -12.55 19.08
CA VAL A 39 -10.97 -12.60 18.13
C VAL A 39 -9.70 -12.04 18.78
N ARG A 40 -8.66 -12.85 18.84
CA ARG A 40 -7.30 -12.45 19.20
C ARG A 40 -6.49 -12.28 17.93
N CYS A 41 -5.81 -11.14 17.76
CA CYS A 41 -4.88 -10.91 16.66
C CYS A 41 -3.45 -10.77 17.17
N THR A 42 -2.52 -11.41 16.48
CA THR A 42 -1.07 -11.28 16.70
C THR A 42 -0.41 -10.92 15.38
N LEU A 43 0.35 -9.82 15.33
CA LEU A 43 1.14 -9.43 14.16
C LEU A 43 2.60 -9.84 14.39
N ALA A 44 3.13 -10.68 13.52
CA ALA A 44 4.53 -11.05 13.46
C ALA A 44 5.28 -10.13 12.48
N VAL A 45 6.29 -9.43 12.98
CA VAL A 45 7.23 -8.60 12.22
C VAL A 45 8.66 -9.08 12.45
N THR A 46 9.60 -8.71 11.57
CA THR A 46 10.99 -9.16 11.75
C THR A 46 11.63 -8.50 12.98
N ARG A 47 12.60 -9.17 13.57
CA ARG A 47 13.35 -8.66 14.74
C ARG A 47 14.00 -7.32 14.47
N PHE A 48 14.60 -7.17 13.28
CA PHE A 48 15.21 -5.90 12.87
C PHE A 48 14.19 -4.76 12.85
N VAL A 49 13.05 -4.97 12.19
CA VAL A 49 11.99 -3.98 12.09
C VAL A 49 11.45 -3.60 13.46
N LEU A 50 11.20 -4.58 14.33
CA LEU A 50 10.68 -4.31 15.68
C LEU A 50 11.68 -3.52 16.54
N ALA A 51 12.97 -3.84 16.43
CA ALA A 51 14.04 -3.15 17.19
C ALA A 51 14.26 -1.70 16.74
N HIS A 52 13.95 -1.38 15.47
CA HIS A 52 14.19 -0.04 14.89
C HIS A 52 12.89 0.77 14.69
N SER A 53 11.74 0.21 15.05
CA SER A 53 10.48 0.98 15.04
C SER A 53 10.30 1.73 16.36
N ASN A 54 9.64 2.90 16.28
CA ASN A 54 9.12 3.56 17.48
C ASN A 54 8.03 2.65 18.10
N THR A 55 7.89 2.70 19.44
CA THR A 55 6.91 1.87 20.17
C THR A 55 5.53 2.00 19.53
N PRO A 56 5.01 0.93 18.91
CA PRO A 56 3.80 1.04 18.12
C PRO A 56 2.56 1.14 19.02
N SER A 57 1.63 2.00 18.61
CA SER A 57 0.25 1.98 19.11
C SER A 57 -0.57 1.02 18.26
N THR A 58 -0.62 -0.24 18.65
CA THR A 58 -1.22 -1.32 17.84
C THR A 58 -2.65 -1.66 18.24
N GLY A 59 -3.25 -0.89 19.16
CA GLY A 59 -4.58 -1.18 19.68
C GLY A 59 -4.63 -2.57 20.34
N ALA A 60 -5.65 -3.37 19.98
CA ALA A 60 -5.82 -4.73 20.49
C ALA A 60 -4.96 -5.81 19.78
N VAL A 61 -4.07 -5.41 18.84
CA VAL A 61 -3.20 -6.34 18.13
C VAL A 61 -1.90 -6.54 18.92
N HIS A 62 -1.58 -7.79 19.25
CA HIS A 62 -0.30 -8.13 19.87
C HIS A 62 0.80 -8.18 18.82
N VAL A 63 1.97 -7.61 19.11
CA VAL A 63 3.12 -7.66 18.20
C VAL A 63 4.16 -8.63 18.74
N VAL A 64 4.65 -9.50 17.88
CA VAL A 64 5.71 -10.45 18.15
C VAL A 64 6.79 -10.39 17.08
N ALA A 65 8.00 -10.83 17.43
CA ALA A 65 9.11 -10.85 16.50
C ALA A 65 9.32 -12.26 15.94
N PHE A 66 9.65 -12.32 14.64
CA PHE A 66 10.24 -13.51 14.00
C PHE A 66 11.58 -13.14 13.35
N SER A 67 12.41 -14.13 13.00
CA SER A 67 13.67 -13.87 12.30
C SER A 67 13.50 -14.06 10.80
N ASP A 68 14.00 -13.11 10.03
CA ASP A 68 14.19 -13.22 8.58
C ASP A 68 15.61 -13.66 8.20
N GLY A 69 16.46 -13.96 9.20
CA GLY A 69 17.87 -14.27 8.99
C GLY A 69 18.76 -13.04 8.77
N CYS A 70 18.21 -11.83 8.98
CA CYS A 70 18.89 -10.55 8.86
C CYS A 70 18.58 -9.65 10.06
N ASP A 71 18.71 -10.21 11.28
CA ASP A 71 18.22 -9.62 12.53
C ASP A 71 18.96 -8.35 12.96
N LEU A 72 20.21 -8.13 12.51
CA LEU A 72 21.08 -7.04 12.97
C LEU A 72 21.03 -5.79 12.09
N ARG A 73 21.01 -5.95 10.76
CA ARG A 73 21.06 -4.84 9.80
C ARG A 73 19.95 -4.89 8.77
N GLY A 74 18.98 -5.78 8.94
CA GLY A 74 17.89 -5.96 7.98
C GLY A 74 18.42 -6.35 6.60
N TYR A 75 17.81 -5.80 5.56
CA TYR A 75 18.18 -6.07 4.17
C TYR A 75 19.69 -5.92 3.87
N ASP A 76 20.34 -4.91 4.44
CA ASP A 76 21.78 -4.65 4.22
C ASP A 76 22.69 -5.80 4.71
N GLU A 77 22.18 -6.69 5.56
CA GLU A 77 22.92 -7.85 6.04
C GLU A 77 23.02 -8.97 4.98
N ALA A 78 22.07 -9.02 4.07
CA ALA A 78 22.03 -10.01 3.00
C ALA A 78 22.96 -9.65 1.83
N GLY A 79 23.08 -8.35 1.53
CA GLY A 79 23.91 -7.83 0.46
C GLY A 79 23.26 -7.83 -0.92
N ASP A 80 22.30 -8.72 -1.17
CA ASP A 80 21.50 -8.76 -2.40
C ASP A 80 20.09 -9.34 -2.14
N GLU A 81 19.18 -9.09 -3.07
CA GLU A 81 17.77 -9.45 -2.95
C GLU A 81 17.53 -10.97 -2.91
N ALA A 82 18.23 -11.72 -3.72
CA ALA A 82 18.05 -13.17 -3.81
C ALA A 82 18.49 -13.85 -2.50
N THR A 83 19.62 -13.41 -1.94
CA THR A 83 20.12 -13.86 -0.64
C THR A 83 19.17 -13.48 0.48
N PHE A 84 18.62 -12.24 0.45
CA PHE A 84 17.63 -11.78 1.42
C PHE A 84 16.38 -12.66 1.40
N LEU A 85 15.79 -12.88 0.23
CA LEU A 85 14.58 -13.69 0.08
C LEU A 85 14.79 -15.15 0.51
N ALA A 86 15.95 -15.73 0.20
CA ALA A 86 16.29 -17.09 0.62
C ALA A 86 16.44 -17.20 2.15
N ARG A 87 17.05 -16.21 2.82
CA ARG A 87 17.14 -16.14 4.28
C ARG A 87 15.77 -15.94 4.92
N LEU A 88 14.95 -15.03 4.37
CA LEU A 88 13.58 -14.77 4.82
C LEU A 88 12.73 -16.05 4.77
N GLU A 89 12.85 -16.86 3.71
CA GLU A 89 12.16 -18.16 3.65
C GLU A 89 12.70 -19.13 4.70
N SER A 90 14.01 -19.34 4.77
CA SER A 90 14.59 -20.38 5.63
C SER A 90 14.44 -20.07 7.12
N SER A 91 14.87 -18.88 7.55
CA SER A 91 14.78 -18.44 8.95
C SER A 91 13.35 -18.11 9.34
N GLY A 92 12.58 -17.49 8.44
CA GLY A 92 11.17 -17.19 8.63
C GLY A 92 10.34 -18.45 8.84
N SER A 93 10.55 -19.49 8.02
CA SER A 93 9.84 -20.78 8.19
C SER A 93 10.12 -21.42 9.54
N ALA A 94 11.37 -21.43 9.99
CA ALA A 94 11.76 -22.04 11.27
C ALA A 94 11.17 -21.25 12.46
N THR A 95 11.25 -19.93 12.41
CA THR A 95 10.78 -19.08 13.52
C THR A 95 9.26 -18.94 13.56
N LEU A 96 8.57 -18.96 12.43
CA LEU A 96 7.10 -19.06 12.38
C LEU A 96 6.62 -20.39 12.97
N ASP A 97 7.26 -21.51 12.61
CA ASP A 97 6.92 -22.83 13.16
C ASP A 97 7.05 -22.84 14.69
N ALA A 98 8.16 -22.31 15.20
CA ALA A 98 8.38 -22.19 16.65
C ALA A 98 7.35 -21.28 17.33
N LEU A 99 6.94 -20.17 16.68
CA LEU A 99 5.92 -19.27 17.20
C LEU A 99 4.55 -19.97 17.29
N LEU A 100 4.15 -20.71 16.26
CA LEU A 100 2.88 -21.46 16.25
C LEU A 100 2.85 -22.53 17.35
N VAL A 101 3.97 -23.22 17.58
CA VAL A 101 4.12 -24.19 18.67
C VAL A 101 4.01 -23.52 20.04
N ALA A 102 4.68 -22.37 20.22
CA ALA A 102 4.65 -21.62 21.49
C ALA A 102 3.24 -21.12 21.82
N GLU A 103 2.50 -20.59 20.86
CA GLU A 103 1.13 -20.13 21.05
C GLU A 103 0.18 -21.30 21.42
N ALA A 104 0.35 -22.45 20.77
CA ALA A 104 -0.41 -23.65 21.12
C ALA A 104 -0.11 -24.16 22.54
N ALA A 105 1.17 -24.14 22.95
CA ALA A 105 1.58 -24.53 24.32
C ALA A 105 1.03 -23.58 25.39
N LEU A 106 0.75 -22.31 25.03
CA LEU A 106 0.10 -21.34 25.91
C LEU A 106 -1.44 -21.46 25.92
N GLY A 107 -2.01 -22.50 25.31
CA GLY A 107 -3.45 -22.70 25.21
C GLY A 107 -4.16 -21.75 24.24
N ARG A 108 -3.41 -21.13 23.33
CA ARG A 108 -3.92 -20.17 22.33
C ARG A 108 -3.55 -20.59 20.90
N PRO A 109 -3.93 -21.80 20.46
CA PRO A 109 -3.55 -22.28 19.14
C PRO A 109 -4.02 -21.30 18.04
N VAL A 110 -3.14 -21.03 17.08
CA VAL A 110 -3.47 -20.17 15.92
C VAL A 110 -4.40 -20.95 14.99
N ARG A 111 -5.57 -20.39 14.70
CA ARG A 111 -6.58 -20.99 13.81
C ARG A 111 -6.39 -20.59 12.36
N ALA A 112 -5.91 -19.37 12.12
CA ALA A 112 -5.60 -18.89 10.79
C ALA A 112 -4.33 -18.05 10.78
N VAL A 113 -3.54 -18.19 9.71
CA VAL A 113 -2.41 -17.32 9.41
C VAL A 113 -2.78 -16.47 8.19
N VAL A 114 -2.93 -15.15 8.41
CA VAL A 114 -3.03 -14.17 7.33
C VAL A 114 -1.62 -13.75 6.97
N TYR A 115 -1.19 -14.05 5.78
CA TYR A 115 0.19 -13.81 5.36
C TYR A 115 0.26 -12.86 4.17
N ASP A 116 1.26 -12.00 4.20
CA ASP A 116 1.62 -11.18 3.05
C ASP A 116 1.88 -12.08 1.84
N SER A 117 1.26 -11.79 0.70
CA SER A 117 1.34 -12.61 -0.52
C SER A 117 2.78 -12.88 -1.00
N PHE A 118 3.75 -12.03 -0.61
CA PHE A 118 5.18 -12.26 -0.88
C PHE A 118 5.78 -13.40 -0.07
N LEU A 119 5.14 -13.84 1.01
CA LEU A 119 5.63 -14.90 1.89
C LEU A 119 5.06 -16.27 1.45
N THR A 120 5.34 -16.68 0.22
CA THR A 120 4.79 -17.88 -0.43
C THR A 120 5.10 -19.19 0.29
N TRP A 121 6.04 -19.20 1.22
CA TRP A 121 6.41 -20.34 2.05
C TRP A 121 5.51 -20.55 3.28
N VAL A 122 4.74 -19.53 3.69
CA VAL A 122 3.91 -19.55 4.92
C VAL A 122 2.86 -20.65 4.89
N PRO A 123 2.10 -20.92 3.81
CA PRO A 123 1.08 -22.00 3.80
C PRO A 123 1.65 -23.36 4.17
N ARG A 124 2.86 -23.68 3.73
CA ARG A 124 3.53 -24.94 4.05
C ARG A 124 3.77 -25.11 5.57
N VAL A 125 4.12 -24.01 6.26
CA VAL A 125 4.37 -24.00 7.70
C VAL A 125 3.06 -24.04 8.47
N ALA A 126 2.11 -23.19 8.14
CA ALA A 126 0.84 -23.03 8.84
C ALA A 126 0.00 -24.32 8.79
N ARG A 127 -0.12 -24.96 7.62
CA ARG A 127 -0.90 -26.22 7.46
C ARG A 127 -0.32 -27.37 8.25
N ARG A 128 1.00 -27.48 8.42
CA ARG A 128 1.61 -28.48 9.30
C ARG A 128 1.17 -28.34 10.76
N ARG A 129 0.71 -27.16 11.16
CA ARG A 129 0.21 -26.85 12.51
C ARG A 129 -1.31 -26.78 12.59
N GLY A 130 -2.01 -27.17 11.51
CA GLY A 130 -3.48 -27.19 11.45
C GLY A 130 -4.13 -25.81 11.33
N ALA A 131 -3.36 -24.78 10.99
CA ALA A 131 -3.91 -23.44 10.77
C ALA A 131 -4.33 -23.24 9.32
N ALA A 132 -5.49 -22.60 9.09
CA ALA A 132 -5.93 -22.14 7.78
C ALA A 132 -5.01 -21.01 7.28
N CYS A 133 -4.92 -20.86 5.96
CA CYS A 133 -4.03 -19.88 5.31
C CYS A 133 -4.85 -18.85 4.54
N ALA A 134 -4.62 -17.57 4.82
CA ALA A 134 -5.22 -16.47 4.07
C ALA A 134 -4.13 -15.62 3.42
N ALA A 135 -4.05 -15.63 2.10
CA ALA A 135 -3.13 -14.76 1.34
C ALA A 135 -3.67 -13.33 1.33
N PHE A 136 -2.87 -12.37 1.79
CA PHE A 136 -3.23 -10.96 1.79
C PHE A 136 -2.40 -10.19 0.76
N PHE A 137 -3.07 -9.65 -0.24
CA PHE A 137 -2.48 -8.90 -1.33
C PHE A 137 -2.56 -7.40 -1.05
N THR A 138 -1.41 -6.74 -1.04
CA THR A 138 -1.27 -5.31 -0.73
C THR A 138 -1.27 -4.41 -1.96
N GLN A 139 -1.79 -4.89 -3.10
CA GLN A 139 -1.83 -4.21 -4.39
C GLN A 139 -3.26 -4.09 -4.91
N ALA A 140 -3.48 -3.23 -5.92
CA ALA A 140 -4.74 -3.08 -6.65
C ALA A 140 -5.22 -4.40 -7.26
N CYS A 141 -6.54 -4.58 -7.39
CA CYS A 141 -7.09 -5.72 -8.10
C CYS A 141 -6.56 -5.81 -9.54
N ALA A 142 -6.53 -4.69 -10.28
CA ALA A 142 -5.99 -4.63 -11.63
C ALA A 142 -4.53 -5.07 -11.74
N VAL A 143 -3.69 -4.67 -10.79
CA VAL A 143 -2.28 -5.07 -10.69
C VAL A 143 -2.16 -6.57 -10.47
N ASN A 144 -2.94 -7.11 -9.54
CA ASN A 144 -2.97 -8.55 -9.25
C ASN A 144 -3.43 -9.36 -10.47
N VAL A 145 -4.44 -8.88 -11.21
CA VAL A 145 -4.90 -9.52 -12.46
C VAL A 145 -3.80 -9.48 -13.52
N ALA A 146 -3.08 -8.37 -13.67
CA ALA A 146 -1.96 -8.27 -14.63
C ALA A 146 -0.84 -9.27 -14.29
N PHE A 147 -0.43 -9.38 -13.02
CA PHE A 147 0.55 -10.37 -12.58
C PHE A 147 0.05 -11.80 -12.76
N ALA A 148 -1.21 -12.09 -12.47
CA ALA A 148 -1.79 -13.41 -12.64
C ALA A 148 -1.81 -13.85 -14.12
N HIS A 149 -2.08 -12.93 -15.06
CA HIS A 149 -2.00 -13.23 -16.49
C HIS A 149 -0.56 -13.51 -16.93
N ALA A 150 0.42 -12.75 -16.43
CA ALA A 150 1.84 -12.99 -16.71
C ALA A 150 2.31 -14.32 -16.12
N TRP A 151 1.94 -14.61 -14.87
CA TRP A 151 2.25 -15.88 -14.20
C TRP A 151 1.65 -17.09 -14.93
N ALA A 152 0.42 -16.97 -15.44
CA ALA A 152 -0.25 -18.01 -16.24
C ALA A 152 0.27 -18.11 -17.68
N GLY A 153 1.29 -17.35 -18.07
CA GLY A 153 1.84 -17.35 -19.43
C GLY A 153 0.91 -16.79 -20.51
N ARG A 154 -0.12 -16.04 -20.12
CA ARG A 154 -1.07 -15.40 -21.06
C ARG A 154 -0.54 -14.08 -21.62
N VAL A 155 0.53 -13.57 -21.04
CA VAL A 155 1.25 -12.36 -21.45
C VAL A 155 2.70 -12.72 -21.63
N GLU A 156 3.24 -12.45 -22.82
CA GLU A 156 4.66 -12.61 -23.11
C GLU A 156 5.47 -11.49 -22.48
N LEU A 157 6.61 -11.81 -21.86
CA LEU A 157 7.49 -10.85 -21.21
C LEU A 157 8.77 -10.66 -22.04
N PRO A 158 9.27 -9.39 -22.15
CA PRO A 158 8.69 -8.15 -21.64
C PRO A 158 7.43 -7.70 -22.39
N VAL A 159 6.51 -7.05 -21.69
CA VAL A 159 5.36 -6.39 -22.32
C VAL A 159 5.87 -5.15 -23.06
N VAL A 160 5.87 -5.22 -24.40
CA VAL A 160 6.29 -4.13 -25.29
C VAL A 160 5.24 -3.88 -26.36
N GLU A 161 5.37 -2.82 -27.14
CA GLU A 161 4.48 -2.57 -28.28
C GLU A 161 4.47 -3.79 -29.21
N GLY A 162 3.27 -4.29 -29.51
CA GLY A 162 3.05 -5.45 -30.35
C GLY A 162 2.98 -6.81 -29.66
N THR A 163 3.49 -6.97 -28.43
CA THR A 163 3.37 -8.25 -27.67
C THR A 163 1.95 -8.52 -27.19
N THR A 164 1.20 -7.47 -26.90
CA THR A 164 -0.23 -7.57 -26.59
C THR A 164 -1.07 -7.41 -27.87
N GLY A 165 -0.86 -8.20 -28.92
CA GLY A 165 -1.48 -8.05 -30.22
C GLY A 165 -2.89 -7.45 -30.16
N ASN A 166 -3.12 -6.33 -30.87
CA ASN A 166 -4.34 -5.53 -30.90
C ASN A 166 -5.03 -5.39 -29.53
N LYS A 167 -4.50 -4.53 -28.63
CA LYS A 167 -5.05 -4.26 -27.28
C LYS A 167 -5.66 -5.52 -26.68
N ALA A 168 -4.81 -6.47 -26.26
CA ALA A 168 -5.29 -7.74 -25.74
C ALA A 168 -6.23 -7.46 -24.58
N LEU A 169 -7.51 -7.71 -24.80
CA LEU A 169 -8.55 -7.73 -23.78
C LEU A 169 -8.20 -8.87 -22.82
N LEU A 170 -7.34 -8.59 -21.85
CA LEU A 170 -7.06 -9.53 -20.79
C LEU A 170 -8.30 -9.59 -19.88
N PRO A 171 -8.93 -10.78 -19.72
CA PRO A 171 -10.10 -10.89 -18.87
C PRO A 171 -9.87 -10.32 -17.49
N GLY A 172 -10.81 -9.53 -16.99
CA GLY A 172 -10.69 -8.89 -15.68
C GLY A 172 -9.86 -7.59 -15.65
N LEU A 173 -9.40 -7.11 -16.81
CA LEU A 173 -8.85 -5.77 -16.97
C LEU A 173 -9.82 -4.91 -17.80
N PRO A 174 -9.70 -3.55 -17.74
CA PRO A 174 -10.62 -2.67 -18.44
C PRO A 174 -10.65 -2.90 -19.95
N GLU A 175 -11.83 -2.80 -20.56
CA GLU A 175 -12.02 -2.95 -22.02
C GLU A 175 -11.25 -1.92 -22.85
N ALA A 176 -11.00 -0.73 -22.30
CA ALA A 176 -10.14 0.28 -22.92
C ALA A 176 -8.68 -0.18 -23.06
N GLY A 177 -8.33 -1.28 -22.38
CA GLY A 177 -7.02 -1.89 -22.36
C GLY A 177 -5.97 -1.07 -21.59
N LEU A 178 -4.89 -1.76 -21.20
CA LEU A 178 -3.67 -1.14 -20.74
C LEU A 178 -2.68 -1.08 -21.90
N GLU A 179 -2.05 0.07 -22.11
CA GLU A 179 -0.90 0.18 -23.00
C GLU A 179 0.33 -0.41 -22.31
N PRO A 180 1.37 -0.82 -23.04
CA PRO A 180 2.57 -1.40 -22.43
C PRO A 180 3.14 -0.58 -21.28
N GLY A 181 3.16 0.76 -21.44
CA GLY A 181 3.64 1.69 -20.40
C GLY A 181 2.73 1.82 -19.15
N ASP A 182 1.55 1.21 -19.16
CA ASP A 182 0.62 1.18 -18.04
C ASP A 182 0.71 -0.11 -17.21
N PHE A 183 1.43 -1.12 -17.70
CA PHE A 183 1.68 -2.35 -16.93
C PHE A 183 2.70 -2.11 -15.81
N PRO A 184 2.67 -2.94 -14.75
CA PRO A 184 3.71 -2.94 -13.73
C PRO A 184 5.11 -3.05 -14.35
N THR A 185 6.07 -2.25 -13.85
CA THR A 185 7.40 -2.16 -14.47
C THR A 185 8.17 -3.48 -14.49
N PHE A 186 7.91 -4.39 -13.55
CA PHE A 186 8.50 -5.74 -13.57
C PHE A 186 8.08 -6.54 -14.80
N LEU A 187 6.91 -6.26 -15.39
CA LEU A 187 6.45 -6.93 -16.60
C LEU A 187 6.96 -6.27 -17.88
N THR A 188 7.29 -4.97 -17.83
CA THR A 188 7.75 -4.21 -19.01
C THR A 188 9.28 -4.14 -19.10
N LYS A 189 9.98 -4.23 -17.98
CA LYS A 189 11.45 -4.12 -17.87
C LYS A 189 12.01 -5.21 -16.96
N PRO A 190 11.83 -6.49 -17.31
CA PRO A 190 12.24 -7.60 -16.43
C PRO A 190 13.76 -7.65 -16.18
N ASP A 191 14.56 -7.15 -17.12
CA ASP A 191 16.03 -7.11 -17.03
C ASP A 191 16.54 -5.78 -16.44
N GLY A 192 15.70 -4.71 -16.43
CA GLY A 192 16.04 -3.39 -15.88
C GLY A 192 15.67 -3.23 -14.40
N GLY A 193 15.07 -4.24 -13.83
CA GLY A 193 14.72 -4.35 -12.41
C GLY A 193 15.50 -5.48 -11.73
N CYS A 194 15.19 -5.74 -10.48
CA CYS A 194 15.72 -6.90 -9.78
C CYS A 194 14.95 -8.17 -10.20
N ARG A 195 15.64 -9.13 -10.82
CA ARG A 195 15.05 -10.41 -11.25
C ARG A 195 14.40 -11.17 -10.10
N ALA A 196 14.99 -11.10 -8.91
CA ALA A 196 14.43 -11.75 -7.72
C ALA A 196 13.07 -11.18 -7.34
N TYR A 197 12.86 -9.87 -7.53
CA TYR A 197 11.53 -9.26 -7.31
C TYR A 197 10.54 -9.59 -8.42
N LEU A 198 10.96 -9.70 -9.68
CA LEU A 198 10.05 -10.21 -10.72
C LEU A 198 9.57 -11.62 -10.37
N ASP A 199 10.50 -12.51 -10.01
CA ASP A 199 10.15 -13.87 -9.62
C ASP A 199 9.22 -13.88 -8.40
N LEU A 200 9.45 -13.00 -7.41
CA LEU A 200 8.62 -12.86 -6.22
C LEU A 200 7.18 -12.42 -6.56
N VAL A 201 7.03 -11.34 -7.36
CA VAL A 201 5.70 -10.83 -7.72
C VAL A 201 4.92 -11.78 -8.64
N LEU A 202 5.59 -12.62 -9.39
CA LEU A 202 4.93 -13.70 -10.15
C LEU A 202 4.57 -14.87 -9.23
N GLN A 203 5.47 -15.29 -8.34
CA GLN A 203 5.22 -16.40 -7.43
C GLN A 203 4.13 -16.11 -6.39
N GLN A 204 3.92 -14.85 -5.99
CA GLN A 204 2.80 -14.51 -5.10
C GLN A 204 1.45 -15.00 -5.65
N CYS A 205 1.31 -15.10 -6.98
CA CYS A 205 0.09 -15.57 -7.64
C CYS A 205 -0.26 -17.02 -7.29
N ARG A 206 0.69 -17.81 -6.79
CA ARG A 206 0.40 -19.14 -6.21
C ARG A 206 -0.58 -19.05 -5.04
N GLY A 207 -0.55 -17.94 -4.30
CA GLY A 207 -1.49 -17.67 -3.22
C GLY A 207 -2.96 -17.66 -3.67
N PHE A 208 -3.24 -17.34 -4.94
CA PHE A 208 -4.60 -17.41 -5.47
C PHE A 208 -5.16 -18.84 -5.52
N GLU A 209 -4.32 -19.86 -5.75
CA GLU A 209 -4.71 -21.25 -5.87
C GLU A 209 -4.45 -22.06 -4.61
N GLU A 210 -3.39 -21.73 -3.86
CA GLU A 210 -2.94 -22.49 -2.72
C GLU A 210 -3.52 -22.01 -1.39
N ALA A 211 -3.97 -20.76 -1.25
CA ALA A 211 -4.53 -20.27 0.00
C ALA A 211 -5.99 -20.72 0.19
N ASP A 212 -6.38 -20.94 1.44
CA ASP A 212 -7.76 -21.28 1.80
C ASP A 212 -8.68 -20.04 1.65
N HIS A 213 -8.08 -18.84 1.77
CA HIS A 213 -8.74 -17.55 1.59
C HIS A 213 -7.80 -16.58 0.85
N VAL A 214 -8.38 -15.76 -0.02
CA VAL A 214 -7.67 -14.70 -0.75
C VAL A 214 -8.28 -13.35 -0.37
N LEU A 215 -7.49 -12.49 0.25
CA LEU A 215 -7.88 -11.18 0.74
C LEU A 215 -7.10 -10.09 0.00
N ILE A 216 -7.80 -9.08 -0.50
CA ILE A 216 -7.20 -8.00 -1.29
C ILE A 216 -7.39 -6.66 -0.56
N ASN A 217 -6.31 -5.90 -0.40
CA ASN A 217 -6.36 -4.52 0.12
C ASN A 217 -6.91 -3.56 -0.94
N SER A 218 -8.16 -3.73 -1.30
CA SER A 218 -8.97 -2.84 -2.14
C SER A 218 -10.41 -2.90 -1.65
N PHE A 219 -11.33 -2.14 -2.23
CA PHE A 219 -12.75 -2.23 -1.95
C PHE A 219 -13.54 -2.35 -3.26
N TYR A 220 -14.66 -3.06 -3.20
CA TYR A 220 -15.42 -3.43 -4.39
C TYR A 220 -15.78 -2.23 -5.28
N GLU A 221 -16.21 -1.12 -4.67
CA GLU A 221 -16.69 0.05 -5.39
C GLU A 221 -15.59 0.85 -6.09
N LEU A 222 -14.31 0.51 -5.83
CA LEU A 222 -13.15 1.13 -6.49
C LEU A 222 -12.84 0.44 -7.82
N GLU A 223 -12.83 -0.91 -7.82
CA GLU A 223 -12.40 -1.78 -8.93
C GLU A 223 -13.43 -2.91 -9.13
N PRO A 224 -14.71 -2.62 -9.43
CA PRO A 224 -15.77 -3.63 -9.39
C PRO A 224 -15.57 -4.76 -10.40
N LYS A 225 -15.12 -4.47 -11.62
CA LYS A 225 -14.90 -5.48 -12.67
C LYS A 225 -13.74 -6.42 -12.34
N GLU A 226 -12.63 -5.84 -11.87
CA GLU A 226 -11.44 -6.56 -11.45
C GLU A 226 -11.73 -7.41 -10.21
N ALA A 227 -12.44 -6.86 -9.24
CA ALA A 227 -12.85 -7.56 -8.03
C ALA A 227 -13.80 -8.74 -8.34
N GLU A 228 -14.78 -8.55 -9.23
CA GLU A 228 -15.67 -9.62 -9.69
C GLU A 228 -14.90 -10.73 -10.42
N TYR A 229 -13.97 -10.36 -11.30
CA TYR A 229 -13.11 -11.33 -11.97
C TYR A 229 -12.30 -12.14 -10.96
N MET A 230 -11.61 -11.49 -10.03
CA MET A 230 -10.82 -12.17 -8.99
C MET A 230 -11.69 -13.04 -8.08
N ALA A 231 -12.89 -12.58 -7.73
CA ALA A 231 -13.84 -13.36 -6.95
C ALA A 231 -14.31 -14.61 -7.72
N SER A 232 -14.58 -14.48 -9.01
CA SER A 232 -15.02 -15.60 -9.87
C SER A 232 -13.93 -16.64 -10.12
N GLN A 233 -12.66 -16.20 -10.23
CA GLN A 233 -11.54 -17.10 -10.53
C GLN A 233 -10.95 -17.75 -9.28
N TRP A 234 -10.87 -17.01 -8.17
CA TRP A 234 -10.09 -17.42 -6.98
C TRP A 234 -10.84 -17.25 -5.66
N GLY A 235 -12.11 -16.87 -5.69
CA GLY A 235 -12.87 -16.60 -4.47
C GLY A 235 -12.34 -15.41 -3.67
N ALA A 236 -11.58 -14.52 -4.32
CA ALA A 236 -10.95 -13.37 -3.68
C ALA A 236 -11.98 -12.41 -3.10
N LYS A 237 -11.65 -11.81 -1.95
CA LYS A 237 -12.49 -10.86 -1.22
C LYS A 237 -11.72 -9.55 -0.99
N THR A 238 -12.31 -8.42 -1.37
CA THR A 238 -11.78 -7.11 -1.03
C THR A 238 -12.09 -6.81 0.44
N VAL A 239 -11.07 -6.41 1.21
CA VAL A 239 -11.17 -6.14 2.65
C VAL A 239 -10.61 -4.78 3.07
N GLY A 240 -10.26 -3.94 2.10
CA GLY A 240 -9.75 -2.59 2.28
C GLY A 240 -10.83 -1.49 2.08
N PRO A 241 -10.41 -0.22 2.14
CA PRO A 241 -9.03 0.23 2.32
C PRO A 241 -8.53 0.00 3.75
N THR A 242 -7.30 -0.48 3.89
CA THR A 242 -6.65 -0.64 5.20
C THR A 242 -6.04 0.70 5.67
N VAL A 243 -6.88 1.69 5.80
CA VAL A 243 -6.58 3.02 6.34
C VAL A 243 -7.16 3.10 7.76
N PRO A 244 -6.53 3.83 8.70
CA PRO A 244 -7.05 3.97 10.06
C PRO A 244 -8.48 4.45 10.10
N SER A 245 -9.25 3.88 11.04
CA SER A 245 -10.71 4.04 11.14
C SER A 245 -11.16 5.50 11.27
N ALA A 246 -10.36 6.35 11.94
CA ALA A 246 -10.67 7.77 12.10
C ALA A 246 -10.82 8.52 10.76
N TYR A 247 -10.18 8.03 9.68
CA TYR A 247 -10.29 8.63 8.34
C TYR A 247 -11.36 7.97 7.46
N LEU A 248 -12.01 6.92 7.96
CA LEU A 248 -13.04 6.16 7.24
C LEU A 248 -14.38 6.20 7.98
N ASP A 249 -14.72 5.13 8.69
CA ASP A 249 -16.01 4.89 9.34
C ASP A 249 -16.05 5.25 10.83
N ASN A 250 -14.90 5.58 11.42
CA ASN A 250 -14.73 5.95 12.83
C ASN A 250 -15.27 4.92 13.85
N ARG A 251 -15.37 3.63 13.46
CA ARG A 251 -15.82 2.54 14.36
C ARG A 251 -14.76 2.13 15.39
N LEU A 252 -13.50 2.50 15.15
CA LEU A 252 -12.38 2.32 16.08
C LEU A 252 -11.85 3.72 16.45
N PRO A 253 -12.43 4.38 17.48
CA PRO A 253 -12.15 5.81 17.75
C PRO A 253 -10.67 6.12 18.04
N ASP A 254 -9.95 5.17 18.66
CA ASP A 254 -8.53 5.32 18.99
C ASP A 254 -7.58 4.99 17.82
N ASP A 255 -8.13 4.52 16.69
CA ASP A 255 -7.37 4.19 15.51
C ASP A 255 -7.19 5.42 14.60
N VAL A 256 -6.34 6.35 15.06
CA VAL A 256 -6.06 7.64 14.40
C VAL A 256 -4.80 7.61 13.54
N SER A 257 -4.00 6.54 13.61
CA SER A 257 -2.77 6.39 12.84
C SER A 257 -2.46 4.91 12.59
N TYR A 258 -1.52 4.63 11.68
CA TYR A 258 -1.04 3.25 11.51
C TYR A 258 -0.47 2.68 12.80
N GLY A 259 0.17 3.52 13.61
CA GLY A 259 0.73 3.11 14.89
C GLY A 259 2.04 2.34 14.79
N PHE A 260 2.61 2.20 13.60
CA PHE A 260 3.93 1.59 13.36
C PHE A 260 4.72 2.51 12.44
N HIS A 261 5.84 3.07 12.94
CA HIS A 261 6.62 4.08 12.21
C HIS A 261 8.09 3.68 12.15
N LEU A 262 8.61 3.55 10.93
CA LEU A 262 10.05 3.35 10.67
C LEU A 262 10.81 4.68 10.52
N TYR A 263 10.08 5.80 10.38
CA TYR A 263 10.64 7.15 10.25
C TYR A 263 9.97 8.07 11.25
N THR A 264 10.73 9.05 11.75
CA THR A 264 10.21 10.07 12.69
C THR A 264 9.57 11.22 11.91
N PRO A 265 8.24 11.44 12.01
CA PRO A 265 7.58 12.51 11.28
C PRO A 265 7.81 13.88 11.92
N MET A 266 7.94 14.91 11.09
CA MET A 266 8.01 16.33 11.51
C MET A 266 6.57 16.89 11.67
N THR A 267 5.82 16.32 12.60
CA THR A 267 4.37 16.57 12.76
C THR A 267 4.08 18.02 13.13
N ALA A 268 4.76 18.57 14.16
CA ALA A 268 4.48 19.91 14.65
C ALA A 268 4.79 21.00 13.60
N GLU A 269 5.92 20.86 12.89
CA GLU A 269 6.33 21.80 11.85
C GLU A 269 5.38 21.76 10.65
N SER A 270 5.05 20.57 10.17
CA SER A 270 4.09 20.37 9.06
C SER A 270 2.73 20.97 9.40
N LYS A 271 2.20 20.65 10.58
CA LYS A 271 0.90 21.15 11.04
C LYS A 271 0.87 22.67 11.15
N ALA A 272 1.85 23.27 11.85
CA ALA A 272 1.88 24.73 12.04
C ALA A 272 1.99 25.47 10.70
N TRP A 273 2.73 24.90 9.73
CA TRP A 273 2.84 25.50 8.41
C TRP A 273 1.54 25.38 7.63
N LEU A 274 0.84 24.25 7.69
CA LEU A 274 -0.45 24.02 7.02
C LEU A 274 -1.56 24.88 7.64
N ASP A 275 -1.63 25.01 8.97
CA ASP A 275 -2.62 25.84 9.70
C ASP A 275 -2.61 27.32 9.23
N ALA A 276 -1.45 27.79 8.72
CA ALA A 276 -1.31 29.15 8.21
C ALA A 276 -1.71 29.30 6.74
N ARG A 277 -2.27 28.28 6.10
CA ARG A 277 -2.62 28.29 4.66
C ARG A 277 -4.13 28.24 4.44
N PRO A 278 -4.63 28.89 3.38
CA PRO A 278 -6.02 28.78 3.00
C PRO A 278 -6.44 27.33 2.67
N ALA A 279 -7.71 27.03 2.82
CA ALA A 279 -8.25 25.74 2.41
C ALA A 279 -8.00 25.46 0.93
N ASN A 280 -7.70 24.20 0.60
CA ASN A 280 -7.45 23.71 -0.77
C ASN A 280 -6.37 24.49 -1.55
N SER A 281 -5.38 25.07 -0.85
CA SER A 281 -4.36 25.90 -1.51
C SER A 281 -2.99 25.20 -1.64
N VAL A 282 -2.73 24.15 -0.90
CA VAL A 282 -1.42 23.52 -0.76
C VAL A 282 -1.30 22.29 -1.66
N VAL A 283 -0.17 22.19 -2.36
CA VAL A 283 0.28 20.98 -3.06
C VAL A 283 1.10 20.15 -2.08
N TYR A 284 0.62 18.99 -1.69
CA TYR A 284 1.42 18.01 -0.95
C TYR A 284 2.22 17.16 -1.92
N VAL A 285 3.50 16.90 -1.65
CA VAL A 285 4.39 16.13 -2.51
C VAL A 285 5.11 15.05 -1.71
N SER A 286 4.97 13.79 -2.10
CA SER A 286 5.68 12.67 -1.47
C SER A 286 5.87 11.51 -2.45
N PHE A 287 7.11 11.02 -2.57
CA PHE A 287 7.47 9.86 -3.40
C PHE A 287 7.65 8.58 -2.57
N GLY A 288 7.13 8.55 -1.36
CA GLY A 288 7.15 7.37 -0.48
C GLY A 288 8.54 7.06 0.09
N SER A 289 8.68 5.83 0.60
CA SER A 289 9.86 5.40 1.36
C SER A 289 10.99 4.83 0.51
N LEU A 290 10.74 4.46 -0.74
CA LEU A 290 11.70 3.70 -1.57
C LEU A 290 12.16 4.44 -2.82
N ALA A 291 11.35 5.34 -3.40
CA ALA A 291 11.70 6.02 -4.64
C ALA A 291 12.95 6.90 -4.48
N THR A 292 13.84 6.85 -5.48
CA THR A 292 15.10 7.61 -5.51
C THR A 292 15.24 8.37 -6.83
N PRO A 293 14.48 9.46 -7.06
CA PRO A 293 14.60 10.25 -8.27
C PRO A 293 16.03 10.77 -8.47
N SER A 294 16.45 10.99 -9.72
CA SER A 294 17.73 11.61 -10.02
C SER A 294 17.77 13.07 -9.55
N ALA A 295 18.97 13.63 -9.35
CA ALA A 295 19.12 15.05 -9.01
C ALA A 295 18.51 15.97 -10.07
N HIS A 296 18.61 15.59 -11.36
CA HIS A 296 17.99 16.30 -12.47
C HIS A 296 16.46 16.30 -12.34
N GLN A 297 15.85 15.13 -12.09
CA GLN A 297 14.41 15.04 -11.87
C GLN A 297 13.95 15.84 -10.65
N MET A 298 14.74 15.85 -9.57
CA MET A 298 14.43 16.63 -8.37
C MET A 298 14.47 18.14 -8.66
N ALA A 299 15.39 18.59 -9.51
CA ALA A 299 15.48 19.99 -9.92
C ALA A 299 14.26 20.41 -10.77
N ASP A 300 13.85 19.60 -11.74
CA ASP A 300 12.65 19.87 -12.53
C ASP A 300 11.38 19.92 -11.66
N VAL A 301 11.23 19.01 -10.69
CA VAL A 301 10.11 19.05 -9.73
C VAL A 301 10.15 20.33 -8.88
N ALA A 302 11.32 20.71 -8.36
CA ALA A 302 11.51 21.92 -7.56
C ALA A 302 11.11 23.18 -8.32
N ASP A 303 11.60 23.30 -9.56
CA ASP A 303 11.30 24.45 -10.43
C ASP A 303 9.83 24.48 -10.84
N GLY A 304 9.24 23.33 -11.18
CA GLY A 304 7.82 23.23 -11.55
C GLY A 304 6.90 23.62 -10.39
N LEU A 305 7.19 23.15 -9.17
CA LEU A 305 6.44 23.54 -7.97
C LEU A 305 6.54 25.06 -7.72
N ARG A 306 7.74 25.63 -7.83
CA ARG A 306 7.96 27.06 -7.68
C ARG A 306 7.17 27.87 -8.73
N ASN A 307 7.25 27.46 -10.01
CA ASN A 307 6.62 28.13 -11.13
C ASN A 307 5.08 28.04 -11.07
N SER A 308 4.53 26.97 -10.48
CA SER A 308 3.08 26.83 -10.29
C SER A 308 2.47 27.99 -9.49
N GLY A 309 3.28 28.65 -8.66
CA GLY A 309 2.85 29.72 -7.78
C GLY A 309 2.04 29.26 -6.57
N LYS A 310 1.81 27.94 -6.42
CA LYS A 310 1.04 27.36 -5.30
C LYS A 310 1.94 27.11 -4.10
N PRO A 311 1.43 27.26 -2.87
CA PRO A 311 2.13 26.76 -1.69
C PRO A 311 2.30 25.23 -1.78
N PHE A 312 3.44 24.71 -1.31
CA PHE A 312 3.68 23.27 -1.32
C PHE A 312 4.39 22.79 -0.05
N LEU A 313 4.05 21.58 0.37
CA LEU A 313 4.76 20.81 1.39
C LEU A 313 5.36 19.58 0.71
N TRP A 314 6.68 19.49 0.70
CA TRP A 314 7.39 18.41 0.00
C TRP A 314 8.18 17.55 0.99
N VAL A 315 7.88 16.26 1.01
CA VAL A 315 8.62 15.25 1.77
C VAL A 315 9.81 14.79 0.94
N VAL A 316 11.01 15.09 1.42
CA VAL A 316 12.28 14.65 0.81
C VAL A 316 13.10 13.93 1.89
N ARG A 317 13.23 12.60 1.76
CA ARG A 317 13.98 11.81 2.74
C ARG A 317 15.39 12.38 2.95
N ALA A 318 15.94 12.21 4.16
CA ALA A 318 17.27 12.73 4.50
C ALA A 318 18.35 12.26 3.50
N SER A 319 18.28 11.01 3.02
CA SER A 319 19.17 10.46 1.99
C SER A 319 19.05 11.15 0.63
N GLU A 320 17.89 11.71 0.32
CA GLU A 320 17.58 12.34 -0.96
C GLU A 320 17.79 13.87 -0.95
N THR A 321 17.84 14.48 0.22
CA THR A 321 18.06 15.94 0.39
C THR A 321 19.25 16.48 -0.40
N PRO A 322 20.41 15.79 -0.49
CA PRO A 322 21.55 16.26 -1.28
C PRO A 322 21.27 16.37 -2.80
N LYS A 323 20.19 15.79 -3.29
CA LYS A 323 19.78 15.87 -4.71
C LYS A 323 18.96 17.11 -5.05
N LEU A 324 18.49 17.84 -4.03
CA LEU A 324 17.79 19.12 -4.24
C LEU A 324 18.73 20.18 -4.81
N PRO A 325 18.22 21.16 -5.58
CA PRO A 325 19.01 22.31 -6.01
C PRO A 325 19.65 23.02 -4.81
N GLN A 326 20.87 23.48 -5.00
CA GLN A 326 21.61 24.18 -3.96
C GLN A 326 20.82 25.39 -3.44
N GLY A 327 20.63 25.49 -2.13
CA GLY A 327 19.92 26.60 -1.46
C GLY A 327 18.41 26.54 -1.57
N PHE A 328 17.82 25.55 -2.28
CA PHE A 328 16.36 25.47 -2.50
C PHE A 328 15.57 25.44 -1.18
N THR A 329 16.00 24.64 -0.21
CA THR A 329 15.32 24.53 1.08
C THR A 329 15.27 25.86 1.83
N ASP A 330 16.37 26.62 1.82
CA ASP A 330 16.46 27.92 2.49
C ASP A 330 15.64 28.99 1.73
N GLU A 331 15.65 28.94 0.39
CA GLU A 331 14.89 29.86 -0.45
C GLU A 331 13.38 29.75 -0.21
N VAL A 332 12.86 28.50 -0.06
CA VAL A 332 11.42 28.30 0.12
C VAL A 332 10.98 28.41 1.59
N LYS A 333 11.90 28.31 2.54
CA LYS A 333 11.63 28.39 3.97
C LYS A 333 11.09 29.77 4.37
N GLY A 334 9.94 29.79 5.03
CA GLY A 334 9.23 31.03 5.37
C GLY A 334 8.42 31.67 4.25
N GLY A 335 8.50 31.10 3.04
CA GLY A 335 7.73 31.53 1.86
C GLY A 335 6.59 30.56 1.51
N ARG A 336 6.51 30.21 0.23
CA ARG A 336 5.44 29.34 -0.30
C ARG A 336 5.70 27.84 -0.12
N GLY A 337 6.91 27.41 0.22
CA GLY A 337 7.26 26.00 0.35
C GLY A 337 7.73 25.60 1.75
N LEU A 338 7.46 24.37 2.10
CA LEU A 338 8.08 23.67 3.24
C LEU A 338 8.63 22.33 2.75
N VAL A 339 9.93 22.10 3.01
CA VAL A 339 10.57 20.79 2.75
C VAL A 339 10.84 20.14 4.09
N VAL A 340 10.35 18.90 4.25
CA VAL A 340 10.52 18.08 5.47
C VAL A 340 11.10 16.72 5.12
N THR A 341 11.81 16.11 6.05
CA THR A 341 12.40 14.78 5.82
C THR A 341 11.38 13.65 5.88
N TRP A 342 10.34 13.82 6.68
CA TRP A 342 9.20 12.90 6.80
C TRP A 342 7.99 13.64 7.39
N SER A 343 6.78 13.26 6.97
CA SER A 343 5.53 13.84 7.52
C SER A 343 4.53 12.74 7.88
N PRO A 344 3.58 13.02 8.78
CA PRO A 344 2.46 12.11 9.03
C PRO A 344 1.46 12.22 7.88
N GLN A 345 1.65 11.44 6.81
CA GLN A 345 0.97 11.58 5.51
C GLN A 345 -0.56 11.67 5.62
N LEU A 346 -1.19 10.80 6.45
CA LEU A 346 -2.64 10.82 6.65
C LEU A 346 -3.13 12.14 7.26
N GLU A 347 -2.43 12.65 8.29
CA GLU A 347 -2.77 13.92 8.92
C GLU A 347 -2.59 15.09 7.94
N VAL A 348 -1.55 15.04 7.12
CA VAL A 348 -1.31 16.04 6.07
C VAL A 348 -2.39 15.98 5.01
N LEU A 349 -2.70 14.81 4.46
CA LEU A 349 -3.75 14.65 3.45
C LEU A 349 -5.12 15.07 3.96
N ALA A 350 -5.44 14.79 5.23
CA ALA A 350 -6.70 15.18 5.86
C ALA A 350 -6.77 16.68 6.24
N HIS A 351 -5.65 17.40 6.13
CA HIS A 351 -5.65 18.81 6.50
C HIS A 351 -6.41 19.67 5.48
N PRO A 352 -7.32 20.58 5.91
CA PRO A 352 -8.14 21.38 4.99
C PRO A 352 -7.35 22.21 3.98
N ALA A 353 -6.11 22.57 4.28
CA ALA A 353 -5.26 23.36 3.38
C ALA A 353 -4.80 22.57 2.16
N VAL A 354 -4.77 21.22 2.20
CA VAL A 354 -4.28 20.40 1.09
C VAL A 354 -5.31 20.36 -0.04
N GLY A 355 -4.90 20.79 -1.22
CA GLY A 355 -5.75 20.83 -2.41
C GLY A 355 -5.47 19.69 -3.40
N CYS A 356 -4.23 19.19 -3.46
CA CYS A 356 -3.86 18.03 -4.25
C CYS A 356 -2.61 17.33 -3.72
N PHE A 357 -2.38 16.11 -4.20
CA PHE A 357 -1.26 15.26 -3.82
C PHE A 357 -0.44 14.84 -5.04
N VAL A 358 0.81 15.32 -5.15
CA VAL A 358 1.78 14.79 -6.11
C VAL A 358 2.38 13.51 -5.52
N THR A 359 2.04 12.38 -6.10
CA THR A 359 2.35 11.06 -5.56
C THR A 359 3.09 10.18 -6.55
N HIS A 360 3.97 9.30 -6.04
CA HIS A 360 4.54 8.21 -6.82
C HIS A 360 3.53 7.10 -7.17
N CYS A 361 2.29 7.20 -6.72
CA CYS A 361 1.20 6.24 -6.98
C CYS A 361 1.42 4.85 -6.34
N GLY A 362 2.25 4.71 -5.31
CA GLY A 362 2.29 3.50 -4.51
C GLY A 362 0.92 3.23 -3.88
N TRP A 363 0.52 1.95 -3.82
CA TRP A 363 -0.87 1.59 -3.51
C TRP A 363 -1.39 2.18 -2.20
N ASN A 364 -0.59 2.14 -1.12
CA ASN A 364 -1.02 2.70 0.17
C ASN A 364 -1.30 4.21 0.06
N SER A 365 -0.39 4.97 -0.56
CA SER A 365 -0.57 6.41 -0.75
C SER A 365 -1.79 6.73 -1.62
N THR A 366 -2.05 5.91 -2.62
CA THR A 366 -3.25 6.01 -3.46
C THR A 366 -4.52 5.75 -2.65
N MET A 367 -4.52 4.70 -1.83
CA MET A 367 -5.65 4.36 -0.95
C MET A 367 -5.90 5.42 0.13
N GLU A 368 -4.84 6.01 0.69
CA GLU A 368 -4.92 7.11 1.64
C GLU A 368 -5.56 8.35 0.99
N ALA A 369 -5.09 8.75 -0.19
CA ALA A 369 -5.64 9.88 -0.92
C ALA A 369 -7.11 9.67 -1.30
N LEU A 370 -7.48 8.48 -1.79
CA LEU A 370 -8.86 8.11 -2.11
C LEU A 370 -9.74 8.05 -0.87
N GLY A 371 -9.25 7.46 0.23
CA GLY A 371 -10.00 7.36 1.49
C GLY A 371 -10.29 8.72 2.12
N ILE A 372 -9.41 9.69 1.95
CA ILE A 372 -9.57 11.07 2.43
C ILE A 372 -10.32 11.94 1.42
N GLY A 373 -10.19 11.67 0.11
CA GLY A 373 -10.85 12.43 -0.95
C GLY A 373 -9.97 13.54 -1.55
N VAL A 374 -8.65 13.31 -1.63
CA VAL A 374 -7.69 14.28 -2.17
C VAL A 374 -7.39 13.96 -3.64
N PRO A 375 -7.55 14.92 -4.57
CA PRO A 375 -7.13 14.77 -5.96
C PRO A 375 -5.62 14.51 -6.09
N MET A 376 -5.23 13.73 -7.09
CA MET A 376 -3.84 13.30 -7.26
C MET A 376 -3.19 13.80 -8.55
N ILE A 377 -1.87 14.05 -8.47
CA ILE A 377 -0.99 14.23 -9.62
C ILE A 377 -0.03 13.04 -9.62
N ALA A 378 -0.23 12.14 -10.55
CA ALA A 378 0.44 10.86 -10.62
C ALA A 378 1.84 10.99 -11.25
N MET A 379 2.89 10.64 -10.51
CA MET A 379 4.28 10.59 -10.97
C MET A 379 4.89 9.20 -10.69
N PRO A 380 4.44 8.15 -11.39
CA PRO A 380 4.89 6.79 -11.14
C PRO A 380 6.39 6.65 -11.34
N GLN A 381 7.05 5.86 -10.49
CA GLN A 381 8.49 5.61 -10.53
C GLN A 381 8.79 4.17 -10.96
N TRP A 382 8.15 3.17 -10.35
CA TRP A 382 8.41 1.74 -10.57
C TRP A 382 7.28 0.85 -10.03
N SER A 383 7.43 -0.48 -10.16
CA SER A 383 6.52 -1.52 -9.64
C SER A 383 5.10 -1.41 -10.22
N ASP A 384 4.08 -1.41 -9.37
CA ASP A 384 2.65 -1.31 -9.69
C ASP A 384 2.20 0.12 -10.07
N GLN A 385 3.05 1.10 -9.83
CA GLN A 385 2.71 2.52 -9.90
C GLN A 385 2.21 3.01 -11.27
N PRO A 386 2.74 2.53 -12.43
CA PRO A 386 2.20 2.91 -13.73
C PRO A 386 0.74 2.52 -13.92
N THR A 387 0.35 1.32 -13.46
CA THR A 387 -1.04 0.85 -13.50
C THR A 387 -1.92 1.72 -12.60
N ASN A 388 -1.49 1.99 -11.38
CA ASN A 388 -2.22 2.86 -10.45
C ASN A 388 -2.39 4.28 -11.03
N ALA A 389 -1.35 4.82 -11.68
CA ALA A 389 -1.39 6.13 -12.34
C ALA A 389 -2.40 6.17 -13.51
N LYS A 390 -2.52 5.08 -14.27
CA LYS A 390 -3.53 4.93 -15.33
C LYS A 390 -4.94 4.99 -14.73
N TYR A 391 -5.17 4.28 -13.62
CA TYR A 391 -6.47 4.30 -12.95
C TYR A 391 -6.80 5.68 -12.37
N ILE A 392 -5.86 6.38 -11.76
CA ILE A 392 -6.03 7.75 -11.24
C ILE A 392 -6.55 8.68 -12.34
N GLN A 393 -5.95 8.63 -13.54
CA GLN A 393 -6.28 9.54 -14.61
C GLN A 393 -7.53 9.12 -15.41
N ASP A 394 -7.60 7.86 -15.88
CA ASP A 394 -8.54 7.47 -16.92
C ASP A 394 -9.80 6.79 -16.40
N PHE A 395 -9.69 6.01 -15.30
CA PHE A 395 -10.82 5.23 -14.78
C PHE A 395 -11.49 5.91 -13.59
N TRP A 396 -10.72 6.33 -12.60
CA TRP A 396 -11.27 7.04 -11.44
C TRP A 396 -11.47 8.52 -11.70
N ARG A 397 -10.67 9.10 -12.60
CA ARG A 397 -10.70 10.52 -12.97
C ARG A 397 -10.60 11.41 -11.73
N VAL A 398 -9.66 11.09 -10.85
CA VAL A 398 -9.38 11.82 -9.61
C VAL A 398 -8.11 12.68 -9.74
N GLY A 399 -7.58 12.84 -10.95
CA GLY A 399 -6.39 13.63 -11.18
C GLY A 399 -5.78 13.37 -12.56
N VAL A 400 -4.50 13.73 -12.69
CA VAL A 400 -3.74 13.64 -13.95
C VAL A 400 -2.42 12.89 -13.75
N LYS A 401 -1.90 12.31 -14.84
CA LYS A 401 -0.58 11.66 -14.89
C LYS A 401 0.42 12.62 -15.53
N LEU A 402 1.55 12.85 -14.87
CA LEU A 402 2.70 13.58 -15.41
C LEU A 402 3.32 12.78 -16.56
N ARG A 403 3.60 13.46 -17.66
CA ARG A 403 4.16 12.86 -18.89
C ARG A 403 5.65 13.12 -18.95
N PRO A 404 6.48 12.06 -18.94
CA PRO A 404 7.91 12.22 -19.19
C PRO A 404 8.14 12.59 -20.66
N ASP A 405 9.25 13.26 -20.93
CA ASP A 405 9.74 13.51 -22.27
C ASP A 405 10.37 12.26 -22.91
N ALA A 406 10.98 12.41 -24.10
CA ALA A 406 11.65 11.31 -24.80
C ALA A 406 12.86 10.73 -24.05
N GLU A 407 13.41 11.45 -23.07
CA GLU A 407 14.51 11.02 -22.22
C GLU A 407 14.01 10.32 -20.93
N GLY A 408 12.67 10.25 -20.73
CA GLY A 408 12.04 9.68 -19.56
C GLY A 408 12.01 10.63 -18.35
N VAL A 409 12.24 11.93 -18.56
CA VAL A 409 12.28 12.96 -17.52
C VAL A 409 10.99 13.76 -17.53
N VAL A 410 10.37 13.94 -16.38
CA VAL A 410 9.23 14.86 -16.20
C VAL A 410 9.78 16.26 -16.04
N ARG A 411 9.57 17.11 -17.04
CA ARG A 411 10.09 18.48 -17.08
C ARG A 411 9.28 19.42 -16.20
N LYS A 412 9.91 20.51 -15.75
CA LYS A 412 9.30 21.52 -14.87
C LYS A 412 8.02 22.12 -15.45
N GLU A 413 7.94 22.30 -16.76
CA GLU A 413 6.75 22.82 -17.44
C GLU A 413 5.56 21.86 -17.30
N GLU A 414 5.81 20.56 -17.34
CA GLU A 414 4.76 19.54 -17.14
C GLU A 414 4.31 19.49 -15.67
N VAL A 415 5.25 19.61 -14.72
CA VAL A 415 4.90 19.70 -13.28
C VAL A 415 4.03 20.93 -13.03
N GLU A 416 4.45 22.11 -13.53
CA GLU A 416 3.69 23.36 -13.41
C GLU A 416 2.29 23.20 -14.03
N ARG A 417 2.21 22.68 -15.25
CA ARG A 417 0.96 22.47 -15.98
C ARG A 417 -0.01 21.58 -15.18
N CYS A 418 0.45 20.43 -14.71
CA CYS A 418 -0.39 19.48 -13.98
C CYS A 418 -0.83 20.03 -12.62
N VAL A 419 0.04 20.76 -11.90
CA VAL A 419 -0.36 21.41 -10.65
C VAL A 419 -1.46 22.44 -10.91
N ARG A 420 -1.33 23.28 -11.92
CA ARG A 420 -2.37 24.26 -12.28
C ARG A 420 -3.66 23.57 -12.74
N GLU A 421 -3.56 22.52 -13.56
CA GLU A 421 -4.71 21.75 -14.04
C GLU A 421 -5.55 21.20 -12.88
N VAL A 422 -4.92 20.51 -11.90
CA VAL A 422 -5.65 19.91 -10.80
C VAL A 422 -6.15 20.94 -9.80
N MET A 423 -5.40 22.03 -9.59
CA MET A 423 -5.77 23.03 -8.57
C MET A 423 -6.81 24.05 -9.06
N GLU A 424 -6.77 24.45 -10.33
CA GLU A 424 -7.57 25.56 -10.86
C GLU A 424 -7.99 25.38 -12.34
N GLY A 425 -7.64 24.28 -13.01
CA GLY A 425 -8.03 24.00 -14.37
C GLY A 425 -9.53 23.69 -14.53
N GLU A 426 -9.99 23.58 -15.77
CA GLU A 426 -11.41 23.35 -16.10
C GLU A 426 -11.96 22.06 -15.46
N LEU A 427 -11.13 21.02 -15.29
CA LEU A 427 -11.52 19.73 -14.69
C LEU A 427 -11.26 19.67 -13.19
N SER A 428 -10.75 20.72 -12.56
CA SER A 428 -10.38 20.70 -11.13
C SER A 428 -11.56 20.37 -10.22
N GLU A 429 -12.75 20.86 -10.52
CA GLU A 429 -13.98 20.55 -9.77
C GLU A 429 -14.42 19.08 -9.97
N GLU A 430 -14.25 18.54 -11.18
CA GLU A 430 -14.52 17.14 -11.48
C GLU A 430 -13.60 16.21 -10.67
N TYR A 431 -12.30 16.49 -10.66
CA TYR A 431 -11.34 15.70 -9.88
C TYR A 431 -11.68 15.69 -8.40
N ARG A 432 -12.03 16.85 -7.82
CA ARG A 432 -12.44 16.94 -6.40
C ARG A 432 -13.72 16.19 -6.13
N LYS A 433 -14.73 16.33 -6.99
CA LYS A 433 -16.01 15.62 -6.87
C LYS A 433 -15.81 14.11 -6.93
N ASN A 434 -15.00 13.63 -7.88
CA ASN A 434 -14.71 12.21 -8.01
C ASN A 434 -13.92 11.69 -6.80
N ALA A 435 -12.88 12.41 -6.35
CA ALA A 435 -12.11 12.04 -5.16
C ALA A 435 -13.00 11.96 -3.91
N THR A 436 -13.88 12.95 -3.70
CA THR A 436 -14.87 12.92 -2.60
C THR A 436 -15.81 11.72 -2.73
N SER A 437 -16.30 11.43 -3.94
CA SER A 437 -17.18 10.28 -4.19
C SER A 437 -16.50 8.96 -3.83
N PHE A 438 -15.21 8.79 -4.16
CA PHE A 438 -14.46 7.58 -3.76
C PHE A 438 -14.19 7.52 -2.27
N SER A 439 -13.96 8.66 -1.60
CA SER A 439 -13.88 8.71 -0.15
C SER A 439 -15.19 8.24 0.51
N ASP A 440 -16.33 8.69 0.02
CA ASP A 440 -17.64 8.26 0.54
C ASP A 440 -17.88 6.75 0.31
N LYS A 441 -17.49 6.23 -0.87
CA LYS A 441 -17.55 4.80 -1.17
C LYS A 441 -16.63 3.99 -0.26
N ALA A 442 -15.39 4.45 -0.02
CA ALA A 442 -14.44 3.81 0.87
C ALA A 442 -14.97 3.74 2.31
N LYS A 443 -15.51 4.85 2.82
CA LYS A 443 -16.16 4.91 4.13
C LYS A 443 -17.33 3.94 4.22
N LYS A 444 -18.18 3.92 3.21
CA LYS A 444 -19.33 3.00 3.15
C LYS A 444 -18.89 1.53 3.10
N ALA A 445 -17.87 1.19 2.32
CA ALA A 445 -17.33 -0.17 2.23
C ALA A 445 -16.86 -0.71 3.58
N MET A 446 -16.25 0.16 4.40
CA MET A 446 -15.73 -0.20 5.73
C MET A 446 -16.75 -0.05 6.86
N SER A 447 -17.88 0.63 6.64
CA SER A 447 -18.97 0.75 7.61
C SER A 447 -19.67 -0.60 7.83
N GLU A 448 -20.40 -0.74 8.93
CA GLU A 448 -21.16 -1.96 9.26
C GLU A 448 -22.08 -2.38 8.10
N GLY A 449 -21.92 -3.63 7.63
CA GLY A 449 -22.66 -4.17 6.50
C GLY A 449 -22.19 -3.66 5.13
N GLY A 450 -21.13 -2.87 5.05
CA GLY A 450 -20.48 -2.48 3.79
C GLY A 450 -19.77 -3.66 3.13
N SER A 451 -19.34 -3.48 1.88
CA SER A 451 -18.75 -4.56 1.06
C SER A 451 -17.53 -5.19 1.71
N SER A 452 -16.59 -4.38 2.20
CA SER A 452 -15.37 -4.84 2.87
C SER A 452 -15.65 -5.38 4.27
N ASP A 453 -16.50 -4.72 5.05
CA ASP A 453 -16.92 -5.20 6.38
C ASP A 453 -17.58 -6.58 6.28
N SER A 454 -18.52 -6.75 5.35
CA SER A 454 -19.17 -8.05 5.11
C SER A 454 -18.18 -9.15 4.74
N ASN A 455 -17.17 -8.85 3.91
CA ASN A 455 -16.12 -9.79 3.55
C ASN A 455 -15.23 -10.17 4.76
N ILE A 456 -14.93 -9.22 5.66
CA ILE A 456 -14.20 -9.46 6.91
C ILE A 456 -15.02 -10.37 7.83
N VAL A 457 -16.31 -10.10 7.99
CA VAL A 457 -17.24 -10.92 8.80
C VAL A 457 -17.35 -12.34 8.22
N GLU A 458 -17.49 -12.48 6.89
CA GLU A 458 -17.53 -13.79 6.21
C GLU A 458 -16.23 -14.58 6.45
N PHE A 459 -15.07 -13.93 6.34
CA PHE A 459 -13.78 -14.54 6.62
C PHE A 459 -13.71 -15.08 8.04
N LEU A 460 -14.08 -14.27 9.04
CA LEU A 460 -14.09 -14.68 10.44
C LEU A 460 -15.08 -15.83 10.71
N ALA A 461 -16.25 -15.81 10.06
CA ALA A 461 -17.23 -16.89 10.17
C ALA A 461 -16.68 -18.23 9.65
N LYS A 462 -15.98 -18.22 8.51
CA LYS A 462 -15.35 -19.41 7.92
C LYS A 462 -14.24 -19.99 8.81
N ILE A 463 -13.43 -19.13 9.44
CA ILE A 463 -12.37 -19.61 10.36
C ILE A 463 -12.99 -20.25 11.61
N ARG A 464 -14.13 -19.74 12.09
CA ARG A 464 -14.84 -20.31 13.26
C ARG A 464 -15.49 -21.66 12.97
N LEU A 465 -15.95 -21.89 11.72
CA LEU A 465 -16.60 -23.14 11.33
C LEU A 465 -15.63 -24.30 11.09
N ASN A 466 -14.35 -24.02 10.90
CA ASN A 466 -13.31 -25.05 10.76
C ASN A 466 -12.84 -25.62 12.13
N GLU A 467 -13.75 -25.63 13.11
CA GLU A 467 -13.56 -26.27 14.44
C GLU A 467 -13.69 -27.78 14.40
#